data_ed58641d2c86b01729b6994f79691379
#
_entry.id   ed58641d2c86b01729b6994f79691379
#
_cell.length_a   1.000
_cell.length_b   1.000
_cell.length_c   1.000
_cell.angle_alpha   90.00
_cell.angle_beta   90.00
_cell.angle_gamma   90.00
#
_symmetry.space_group_name_H-M   'P 1'
#
loop_
_entity.id
_entity.type
_entity.pdbx_description
1 polymer ?
#
loop_
_entity_poly.entity_id
_entity_poly.type
_entity_poly.pdbx_seq_one_letter_code
_entity_poly.pdbx_strand_id
1 'polypeptide(L)'
;MEPTVSPPVPSEEDSRLVKSYVLHTLALDVLERDIRQLRQAPLKMPDLYILSLSDVQRRITQQLADVKRQMRRSGIKVYEENRSRKGLEALYVCRGYHRRLFMLPSFARSEVRRELGAFLGLDLTLTE
;
A
#
# COMPACT_ATOMS: atom_id res chain seq x y z
N MET A 1 -30.21 11.43 -31.78
CA MET A 1 -29.52 10.28 -31.20
C MET A 1 -28.33 10.77 -30.39
N GLU A 2 -28.31 10.48 -29.11
CA GLU A 2 -27.24 10.92 -28.26
C GLU A 2 -26.01 10.04 -28.48
N PRO A 3 -24.83 10.63 -28.56
CA PRO A 3 -23.61 9.82 -28.67
C PRO A 3 -23.39 9.03 -27.39
N THR A 4 -23.04 7.77 -27.56
CA THR A 4 -22.62 6.94 -26.43
C THR A 4 -21.27 7.43 -25.97
N VAL A 5 -21.21 7.96 -24.75
CA VAL A 5 -19.96 8.43 -24.17
C VAL A 5 -19.29 7.26 -23.49
N SER A 6 -18.11 6.87 -23.95
CA SER A 6 -17.32 5.85 -23.28
C SER A 6 -16.80 6.39 -21.94
N PRO A 7 -16.70 5.54 -20.91
CA PRO A 7 -16.06 5.97 -19.66
C PRO A 7 -14.65 6.49 -19.92
N PRO A 8 -14.18 7.44 -19.11
CA PRO A 8 -12.80 7.92 -19.24
C PRO A 8 -11.78 6.78 -19.13
N VAL A 9 -10.79 6.81 -20.00
CA VAL A 9 -9.69 5.83 -19.98
C VAL A 9 -8.91 5.99 -18.67
N PRO A 10 -8.41 4.90 -18.06
CA PRO A 10 -7.59 4.98 -16.85
C PRO A 10 -6.41 5.92 -17.03
N SER A 11 -6.20 6.78 -16.04
CA SER A 11 -5.17 7.80 -16.02
C SER A 11 -4.03 7.40 -15.08
N GLU A 12 -2.97 8.22 -15.06
CA GLU A 12 -1.89 8.06 -14.08
C GLU A 12 -2.41 8.19 -12.66
N GLU A 13 -3.40 9.06 -12.44
CA GLU A 13 -4.05 9.23 -11.14
C GLU A 13 -4.68 7.93 -10.67
N ASP A 14 -5.36 7.24 -11.57
CA ASP A 14 -5.97 5.94 -11.27
C ASP A 14 -4.92 4.89 -10.92
N SER A 15 -3.81 4.85 -11.67
CA SER A 15 -2.69 3.96 -11.37
C SER A 15 -2.06 4.25 -10.02
N ARG A 16 -1.93 5.53 -9.67
CA ARG A 16 -1.39 5.93 -8.37
C ARG A 16 -2.27 5.48 -7.22
N LEU A 17 -3.58 5.53 -7.38
CA LEU A 17 -4.51 5.03 -6.37
C LEU A 17 -4.32 3.53 -6.13
N VAL A 18 -4.21 2.75 -7.20
CA VAL A 18 -3.98 1.31 -7.09
C VAL A 18 -2.63 1.02 -6.46
N LYS A 19 -1.59 1.74 -6.87
CA LYS A 19 -0.25 1.60 -6.28
C LYS A 19 -0.28 1.92 -4.79
N SER A 20 -0.94 3.01 -4.41
CA SER A 20 -1.09 3.41 -3.00
C SER A 20 -1.83 2.34 -2.20
N TYR A 21 -2.92 1.80 -2.74
CA TYR A 21 -3.67 0.70 -2.13
C TYR A 21 -2.76 -0.50 -1.85
N VAL A 22 -2.01 -0.92 -2.84
CA VAL A 22 -1.11 -2.09 -2.73
C VAL A 22 -0.01 -1.83 -1.70
N LEU A 23 0.63 -0.65 -1.76
CA LEU A 23 1.72 -0.33 -0.84
C LEU A 23 1.25 -0.18 0.60
N HIS A 24 0.08 0.40 0.83
CA HIS A 24 -0.48 0.49 2.19
C HIS A 24 -0.80 -0.90 2.74
N THR A 25 -1.34 -1.78 1.91
CA THR A 25 -1.62 -3.16 2.30
C THR A 25 -0.33 -3.90 2.68
N LEU A 26 0.71 -3.74 1.86
CA LEU A 26 2.02 -4.33 2.15
C LEU A 26 2.61 -3.77 3.44
N ALA A 27 2.52 -2.47 3.65
CA ALA A 27 3.05 -1.83 4.85
C ALA A 27 2.37 -2.38 6.11
N LEU A 28 1.06 -2.59 6.07
CA LEU A 28 0.32 -3.20 7.19
C LEU A 28 0.79 -4.62 7.45
N ASP A 29 1.04 -5.41 6.41
CA ASP A 29 1.55 -6.78 6.55
C ASP A 29 2.93 -6.79 7.18
N VAL A 30 3.81 -5.88 6.76
CA VAL A 30 5.16 -5.75 7.31
C VAL A 30 5.09 -5.39 8.80
N LEU A 31 4.28 -4.40 9.15
CA LEU A 31 4.12 -3.97 10.54
C LEU A 31 3.56 -5.08 11.42
N GLU A 32 2.57 -5.81 10.94
CA GLU A 32 1.98 -6.92 11.69
C GLU A 32 3.02 -7.99 11.99
N ARG A 33 3.82 -8.32 11.00
CA ARG A 33 4.90 -9.30 11.15
C ARG A 33 5.96 -8.81 12.14
N ASP A 34 6.38 -7.55 12.01
CA ASP A 34 7.42 -6.98 12.87
C ASP A 34 6.94 -6.88 14.32
N ILE A 35 5.69 -6.49 14.54
CA ILE A 35 5.10 -6.43 15.88
C ILE A 35 5.13 -7.81 16.52
N ARG A 36 4.76 -8.85 15.78
CA ARG A 36 4.81 -10.23 16.29
C ARG A 36 6.22 -10.63 16.68
N GLN A 37 7.21 -10.27 15.87
CA GLN A 37 8.62 -10.56 16.17
C GLN A 37 9.08 -9.81 17.42
N LEU A 38 8.69 -8.55 17.56
CA LEU A 38 9.05 -7.76 18.74
C LEU A 38 8.48 -8.33 20.03
N ARG A 39 7.27 -8.91 19.98
CA ARG A 39 6.66 -9.55 21.16
C ARG A 39 7.43 -10.76 21.63
N GLN A 40 8.16 -11.42 20.74
CA GLN A 40 8.92 -12.64 21.05
C GLN A 40 10.40 -12.37 21.29
N ALA A 41 10.89 -11.19 20.94
CA ALA A 41 12.29 -10.85 21.07
C ALA A 41 12.63 -10.50 22.55
N PRO A 42 13.85 -10.82 23.00
CA PRO A 42 14.27 -10.51 24.37
C PRO A 42 14.68 -9.04 24.52
N LEU A 43 13.73 -8.15 24.32
CA LEU A 43 13.93 -6.70 24.42
C LEU A 43 13.62 -6.21 25.83
N LYS A 44 14.26 -5.11 26.23
CA LYS A 44 14.02 -4.52 27.54
C LYS A 44 12.75 -3.66 27.58
N MET A 45 12.44 -2.99 26.48
CA MET A 45 11.30 -2.07 26.39
C MET A 45 10.44 -2.39 25.16
N PRO A 46 9.98 -3.64 25.02
CA PRO A 46 9.25 -4.02 23.80
C PRO A 46 7.94 -3.25 23.63
N ASP A 47 7.29 -2.89 24.71
CA ASP A 47 6.02 -2.16 24.68
C ASP A 47 6.15 -0.81 23.98
N LEU A 48 7.26 -0.10 24.17
CA LEU A 48 7.46 1.21 23.54
C LEU A 48 7.50 1.07 22.01
N TYR A 49 8.20 0.07 21.50
CA TYR A 49 8.33 -0.16 20.07
C TYR A 49 7.01 -0.66 19.48
N ILE A 50 6.35 -1.57 20.18
CA ILE A 50 5.07 -2.12 19.75
C ILE A 50 4.00 -1.04 19.69
N LEU A 51 3.92 -0.18 20.71
CA LEU A 51 2.97 0.93 20.73
C LEU A 51 3.23 1.92 19.58
N SER A 52 4.50 2.23 19.32
CA SER A 52 4.87 3.11 18.23
C SER A 52 4.43 2.55 16.88
N LEU A 53 4.71 1.26 16.64
CA LEU A 53 4.33 0.61 15.38
C LEU A 53 2.82 0.43 15.27
N SER A 54 2.13 0.17 16.38
CA SER A 54 0.67 0.06 16.38
C SER A 54 0.01 1.39 16.04
N ASP A 55 0.58 2.50 16.47
CA ASP A 55 0.10 3.83 16.09
C ASP A 55 0.27 4.05 14.58
N VAL A 56 1.40 3.64 14.02
CA VAL A 56 1.62 3.71 12.58
C VAL A 56 0.58 2.87 11.83
N GLN A 57 0.31 1.65 12.32
CA GLN A 57 -0.74 0.79 11.73
C GLN A 57 -2.09 1.51 11.68
N ARG A 58 -2.46 2.15 12.78
CA ARG A 58 -3.74 2.88 12.86
C ARG A 58 -3.80 3.99 11.81
N ARG A 59 -2.73 4.76 11.69
CA ARG A 59 -2.65 5.86 10.72
C ARG A 59 -2.68 5.37 9.28
N ILE A 60 -1.97 4.29 8.98
CA ILE A 60 -1.98 3.68 7.64
C ILE A 60 -3.38 3.14 7.33
N THR A 61 -4.03 2.49 8.29
CA THR A 61 -5.39 1.98 8.11
C THR A 61 -6.37 3.09 7.76
N GLN A 62 -6.24 4.25 8.39
CA GLN A 62 -7.06 5.42 8.09
C GLN A 62 -6.81 5.93 6.67
N GLN A 63 -5.55 6.03 6.26
CA GLN A 63 -5.21 6.43 4.90
C GLN A 63 -5.70 5.43 3.86
N LEU A 64 -5.57 4.14 4.16
CA LEU A 64 -6.05 3.09 3.26
C LEU A 64 -7.56 3.19 3.05
N ALA A 65 -8.31 3.51 4.11
CA ALA A 65 -9.75 3.73 3.98
C ALA A 65 -10.07 4.88 3.02
N ASP A 66 -9.28 5.97 3.09
CA ASP A 66 -9.43 7.10 2.16
C ASP A 66 -9.10 6.69 0.72
N VAL A 67 -8.02 5.94 0.53
CA VAL A 67 -7.64 5.43 -0.80
C VAL A 67 -8.75 4.57 -1.38
N LYS A 68 -9.30 3.66 -0.57
CA LYS A 68 -10.41 2.80 -1.00
C LYS A 68 -11.65 3.60 -1.42
N ARG A 69 -11.97 4.67 -0.68
CA ARG A 69 -13.08 5.55 -1.04
C ARG A 69 -12.84 6.22 -2.38
N GLN A 70 -11.62 6.74 -2.60
CA GLN A 70 -11.26 7.35 -3.87
C GLN A 70 -11.30 6.35 -5.02
N MET A 71 -10.84 5.14 -4.79
CA MET A 71 -10.92 4.07 -5.79
C MET A 71 -12.37 3.80 -6.18
N ARG A 72 -13.28 3.69 -5.21
CA ARG A 72 -14.70 3.48 -5.49
C ARG A 72 -15.28 4.62 -6.31
N ARG A 73 -14.94 5.87 -5.97
CA ARG A 73 -15.39 7.05 -6.71
C ARG A 73 -14.90 7.05 -8.15
N SER A 74 -13.71 6.52 -8.36
CA SER A 74 -13.08 6.45 -9.69
C SER A 74 -13.43 5.18 -10.44
N GLY A 75 -14.32 4.35 -9.89
CA GLY A 75 -14.73 3.11 -10.54
C GLY A 75 -13.64 2.06 -10.62
N ILE A 76 -12.75 2.02 -9.62
CA ILE A 76 -11.62 1.10 -9.59
C ILE A 76 -11.91 -0.04 -8.62
N LYS A 77 -11.66 -1.26 -9.08
CA LYS A 77 -11.76 -2.47 -8.25
C LYS A 77 -10.58 -3.39 -8.55
N VAL A 78 -9.79 -3.69 -7.52
CA VAL A 78 -8.76 -4.72 -7.59
C VAL A 78 -9.42 -6.06 -7.34
N TYR A 79 -9.29 -6.99 -8.28
CA TYR A 79 -9.97 -8.28 -8.20
C TYR A 79 -9.00 -9.46 -8.02
N GLU A 80 -7.70 -9.24 -8.20
CA GLU A 80 -6.71 -10.30 -8.01
C GLU A 80 -5.38 -9.69 -7.63
N GLU A 81 -4.72 -10.30 -6.65
CA GLU A 81 -3.38 -9.93 -6.24
C GLU A 81 -2.54 -11.20 -6.13
N ASN A 82 -1.36 -11.17 -6.75
CA ASN A 82 -0.43 -12.28 -6.75
C ASN A 82 0.92 -11.81 -6.27
N ARG A 83 1.46 -12.49 -5.26
CA ARG A 83 2.80 -12.22 -4.75
C ARG A 83 3.68 -13.44 -5.00
N SER A 84 4.85 -13.23 -5.57
CA SER A 84 5.80 -14.29 -5.86
C SER A 84 7.23 -13.74 -5.77
N ARG A 85 8.20 -14.62 -6.00
CA ARG A 85 9.61 -14.19 -6.06
C ARG A 85 9.87 -13.22 -7.22
N LYS A 86 9.05 -13.28 -8.26
CA LYS A 86 9.18 -12.39 -9.42
C LYS A 86 8.71 -10.98 -9.12
N GLY A 87 7.75 -10.85 -8.22
CA GLY A 87 7.22 -9.56 -7.86
C GLY A 87 5.79 -9.63 -7.37
N LEU A 88 5.19 -8.47 -7.27
CA LEU A 88 3.81 -8.30 -6.85
C LEU A 88 2.98 -7.82 -8.02
N GLU A 89 1.86 -8.49 -8.26
CA GLU A 89 0.94 -8.14 -9.34
C GLU A 89 -0.43 -7.85 -8.77
N ALA A 90 -1.05 -6.78 -9.23
CA ALA A 90 -2.44 -6.48 -8.92
C ALA A 90 -3.20 -6.29 -10.23
N LEU A 91 -4.26 -7.08 -10.41
CA LEU A 91 -5.16 -6.95 -11.55
C LEU A 91 -6.39 -6.19 -11.10
N TYR A 92 -6.73 -5.17 -11.87
CA TYR A 92 -7.86 -4.31 -11.51
C TYR A 92 -8.66 -3.89 -12.74
N VAL A 93 -9.89 -3.52 -12.49
CA VAL A 93 -10.76 -2.93 -13.49
C VAL A 93 -11.01 -1.47 -13.09
N CYS A 94 -10.92 -0.59 -14.07
CA CYS A 94 -11.18 0.83 -13.89
C CYS A 94 -12.21 1.26 -14.93
N ARG A 95 -13.43 1.50 -14.48
CA ARG A 95 -14.55 1.89 -15.37
C ARG A 95 -14.69 0.97 -16.58
N GLY A 96 -14.56 -0.34 -16.37
CA GLY A 96 -14.64 -1.35 -17.42
C GLY A 96 -13.33 -1.68 -18.12
N TYR A 97 -12.29 -0.89 -17.93
CA TYR A 97 -10.98 -1.16 -18.53
C TYR A 97 -10.17 -2.05 -17.59
N HIS A 98 -9.66 -3.17 -18.12
CA HIS A 98 -8.80 -4.08 -17.37
C HIS A 98 -7.36 -3.60 -17.43
N ARG A 99 -6.71 -3.54 -16.27
CA ARG A 99 -5.33 -3.06 -16.12
C ARG A 99 -4.56 -3.96 -15.17
N ARG A 100 -3.25 -3.83 -15.23
CA ARG A 100 -2.32 -4.60 -14.43
C ARG A 100 -1.28 -3.66 -13.82
N LEU A 101 -1.08 -3.78 -12.52
CA LEU A 101 0.05 -3.16 -11.83
C LEU A 101 1.04 -4.25 -11.48
N PHE A 102 2.31 -4.04 -11.80
CA PHE A 102 3.37 -4.96 -11.41
C PHE A 102 4.51 -4.20 -10.76
N MET A 103 5.04 -4.75 -9.66
CA MET A 103 6.19 -4.19 -8.96
C MET A 103 7.21 -5.28 -8.68
N LEU A 104 8.48 -4.99 -8.95
CA LEU A 104 9.58 -5.85 -8.53
C LEU A 104 9.68 -5.86 -7.00
N PRO A 105 10.11 -6.98 -6.40
CA PRO A 105 10.21 -7.07 -4.93
C PRO A 105 11.08 -5.98 -4.32
N SER A 106 12.21 -5.66 -4.93
CA SER A 106 13.12 -4.62 -4.44
C SER A 106 12.49 -3.24 -4.47
N PHE A 107 11.74 -2.95 -5.54
CA PHE A 107 11.03 -1.68 -5.66
C PHE A 107 9.93 -1.55 -4.59
N ALA A 108 9.11 -2.59 -4.44
CA ALA A 108 8.04 -2.62 -3.45
C ALA A 108 8.61 -2.43 -2.04
N ARG A 109 9.71 -3.13 -1.72
CA ARG A 109 10.38 -3.01 -0.42
C ARG A 109 10.88 -1.59 -0.17
N SER A 110 11.52 -0.98 -1.16
CA SER A 110 12.00 0.40 -1.06
C SER A 110 10.86 1.39 -0.81
N GLU A 111 9.76 1.21 -1.52
CA GLU A 111 8.61 2.11 -1.38
C GLU A 111 7.94 1.95 -0.02
N VAL A 112 7.79 0.72 0.47
CA VAL A 112 7.23 0.47 1.80
C VAL A 112 8.14 1.05 2.87
N ARG A 113 9.46 0.86 2.73
CA ARG A 113 10.43 1.42 3.67
C ARG A 113 10.32 2.94 3.73
N ARG A 114 10.19 3.59 2.59
CA ARG A 114 10.03 5.05 2.52
C ARG A 114 8.74 5.50 3.17
N GLU A 115 7.63 4.83 2.92
CA GLU A 115 6.36 5.16 3.57
C GLU A 115 6.41 5.00 5.09
N LEU A 116 6.91 3.88 5.56
CA LEU A 116 7.03 3.62 6.99
C LEU A 116 7.97 4.63 7.65
N GLY A 117 9.07 4.96 6.97
CA GLY A 117 9.99 6.00 7.45
C GLY A 117 9.29 7.34 7.64
N ALA A 118 8.44 7.73 6.67
CA ALA A 118 7.68 8.97 6.76
C ALA A 118 6.70 8.96 7.95
N PHE A 119 5.99 7.86 8.15
CA PHE A 119 5.08 7.71 9.30
C PHE A 119 5.82 7.76 10.63
N LEU A 120 7.05 7.25 10.67
CA LEU A 120 7.87 7.26 11.88
C LEU A 120 8.62 8.59 12.07
N GLY A 121 8.51 9.52 11.10
CA GLY A 121 9.21 10.80 11.17
C GLY A 121 10.71 10.68 10.97
N LEU A 122 11.16 9.66 10.24
CA LEU A 122 12.58 9.43 10.01
C LEU A 122 13.06 10.11 8.73
N ASP A 123 14.27 10.65 8.77
CA ASP A 123 14.96 11.15 7.59
C ASP A 123 15.89 10.05 7.08
N LEU A 124 15.43 9.33 6.05
CA LEU A 124 16.17 8.19 5.52
C LEU A 124 17.42 8.59 4.72
N THR A 125 17.58 9.88 4.41
CA THR A 125 18.81 10.34 3.74
C THR A 125 19.99 10.39 4.70
N LEU A 126 19.74 10.31 6.01
CA LEU A 126 20.80 10.29 7.05
C LEU A 126 21.30 8.88 7.34
N THR A 127 20.77 7.84 6.71
CA THR A 127 21.26 6.48 6.91
C THR A 127 22.59 6.29 6.18
N GLU A 128 23.51 5.67 6.88
CA GLU A 128 24.81 5.29 6.31
C GLU A 128 24.72 4.01 5.50
#